data_b7ed93a6d045303b6623fdc2ab2b6cf8
#
_entry.id   b7ed93a6d045303b6623fdc2ab2b6cf8
#
_cell.length_a   1.000
_cell.length_b   1.000
_cell.length_c   1.000
_cell.angle_alpha   90.00
_cell.angle_beta   90.00
_cell.angle_gamma   90.00
#
_symmetry.space_group_name_H-M   'P 1'
#
loop_
_entity.id
_entity.type
_entity.pdbx_description
1 polymer ?
#
loop_
_entity_poly.entity_id
_entity_poly.type
_entity_poly.pdbx_seq_one_letter_code
_entity_poly.pdbx_strand_id
1 'polypeptide(L)'
;MSGLEGLMRGRVVLVTGAAAGVGRGVAAAFGAAGAVVGLGVRRPEAAAETAGDVERAGGTAVVLRCDVTDAEQSAAAIEQLVAEHGRLDAVVHNAVSGRSNEATDFEHTDLGEWEDHASVTIRATWRLATQSYPHLRATSGAYLLMSSPAGIEGSERAPFYSAVKAAQRGFVRALAREWGPDGIRVNSVAPLAISPALENLAVTEPERVARITALVPLGRLGDPETDIGPPSVFLCSDEARYVTGQTLVVSGGRFTGL
;
A
#
# COMPACT_ATOMS: atom_id res chain seq x y z
N MET A 1 -7.85 11.24 -15.58
CA MET A 1 -6.91 10.08 -15.53
C MET A 1 -5.98 9.95 -16.73
N SER A 2 -5.89 10.97 -17.59
CA SER A 2 -5.10 10.94 -18.83
C SER A 2 -3.57 10.87 -18.68
N GLY A 3 -3.03 11.02 -17.48
CA GLY A 3 -1.58 10.99 -17.24
C GLY A 3 -0.98 9.63 -16.81
N LEU A 4 -1.82 8.61 -16.59
CA LEU A 4 -1.35 7.28 -16.17
C LEU A 4 -1.34 6.27 -17.33
N GLU A 5 -2.05 6.56 -18.40
CA GLU A 5 -2.28 5.61 -19.49
C GLU A 5 -0.98 5.07 -20.07
N GLY A 6 -0.84 3.75 -20.01
CA GLY A 6 0.29 3.03 -20.57
C GLY A 6 1.55 2.98 -19.71
N LEU A 7 1.64 3.70 -18.57
CA LEU A 7 2.84 3.70 -17.72
C LEU A 7 3.21 2.29 -17.19
N MET A 8 2.21 1.44 -17.03
CA MET A 8 2.40 0.07 -16.54
C MET A 8 1.93 -0.99 -17.55
N ARG A 9 1.83 -0.62 -18.83
CA ARG A 9 1.40 -1.57 -19.89
C ARG A 9 2.34 -2.76 -19.96
N GLY A 10 1.76 -3.97 -19.86
CA GLY A 10 2.51 -5.23 -19.89
C GLY A 10 3.31 -5.50 -18.61
N ARG A 11 3.12 -4.72 -17.56
CA ARG A 11 3.70 -4.95 -16.24
C ARG A 11 2.73 -5.69 -15.34
N VAL A 12 3.28 -6.46 -14.41
CA VAL A 12 2.53 -7.26 -13.42
C VAL A 12 2.80 -6.72 -12.03
N VAL A 13 1.73 -6.39 -11.30
CA VAL A 13 1.81 -5.76 -9.98
C VAL A 13 0.99 -6.55 -8.98
N LEU A 14 1.56 -6.89 -7.82
CA LEU A 14 0.82 -7.43 -6.68
C LEU A 14 0.45 -6.30 -5.72
N VAL A 15 -0.82 -6.14 -5.40
CA VAL A 15 -1.32 -5.23 -4.36
C VAL A 15 -1.92 -6.03 -3.22
N THR A 16 -1.33 -5.99 -2.02
CA THR A 16 -1.88 -6.67 -0.85
C THR A 16 -2.89 -5.79 -0.11
N GLY A 17 -3.92 -6.41 0.48
CA GLY A 17 -5.01 -5.66 1.12
C GLY A 17 -5.85 -4.87 0.12
N ALA A 18 -6.06 -5.42 -1.08
CA ALA A 18 -6.69 -4.75 -2.20
C ALA A 18 -8.24 -4.74 -2.14
N ALA A 19 -8.87 -5.25 -1.08
CA ALA A 19 -10.33 -5.38 -1.03
C ALA A 19 -11.09 -4.06 -0.86
N ALA A 20 -10.47 -3.04 -0.27
CA ALA A 20 -11.15 -1.79 0.07
C ALA A 20 -10.16 -0.62 0.26
N GLY A 21 -10.67 0.60 0.40
CA GLY A 21 -9.94 1.80 0.77
C GLY A 21 -8.75 2.08 -0.14
N VAL A 22 -7.60 2.43 0.45
CA VAL A 22 -6.38 2.79 -0.30
C VAL A 22 -5.93 1.66 -1.23
N GLY A 23 -5.99 0.39 -0.77
CA GLY A 23 -5.59 -0.76 -1.60
C GLY A 23 -6.46 -0.93 -2.84
N ARG A 24 -7.79 -0.73 -2.73
CA ARG A 24 -8.72 -0.76 -3.86
C ARG A 24 -8.43 0.36 -4.87
N GLY A 25 -8.32 1.59 -4.38
CA GLY A 25 -8.07 2.74 -5.27
C GLY A 25 -6.71 2.65 -5.97
N VAL A 26 -5.67 2.22 -5.25
CA VAL A 26 -4.34 1.99 -5.85
C VAL A 26 -4.39 0.88 -6.91
N ALA A 27 -5.11 -0.23 -6.65
CA ALA A 27 -5.28 -1.30 -7.64
C ALA A 27 -5.99 -0.80 -8.91
N ALA A 28 -7.07 -0.01 -8.76
CA ALA A 28 -7.78 0.60 -9.89
C ALA A 28 -6.85 1.54 -10.71
N ALA A 29 -6.03 2.34 -10.04
CA ALA A 29 -5.06 3.22 -10.71
C ALA A 29 -3.99 2.45 -11.49
N PHE A 30 -3.50 1.31 -10.98
CA PHE A 30 -2.64 0.41 -11.74
C PHE A 30 -3.36 -0.18 -12.97
N GLY A 31 -4.64 -0.51 -12.83
CA GLY A 31 -5.50 -0.91 -13.96
C GLY A 31 -5.56 0.17 -15.03
N ALA A 32 -5.82 1.43 -14.64
CA ALA A 32 -5.83 2.59 -15.56
C ALA A 32 -4.48 2.83 -16.23
N ALA A 33 -3.39 2.42 -15.59
CA ALA A 33 -2.04 2.46 -16.16
C ALA A 33 -1.74 1.27 -17.12
N GLY A 34 -2.68 0.33 -17.30
CA GLY A 34 -2.56 -0.82 -18.19
C GLY A 34 -1.85 -2.04 -17.62
N ALA A 35 -1.77 -2.15 -16.30
CA ALA A 35 -1.15 -3.30 -15.62
C ALA A 35 -2.05 -4.52 -15.56
N VAL A 36 -1.42 -5.69 -15.41
CA VAL A 36 -2.02 -6.86 -14.76
C VAL A 36 -1.89 -6.67 -13.25
N VAL A 37 -2.99 -6.70 -12.52
CA VAL A 37 -3.04 -6.41 -11.10
C VAL A 37 -3.46 -7.64 -10.30
N GLY A 38 -2.52 -8.23 -9.58
CA GLY A 38 -2.78 -9.25 -8.58
C GLY A 38 -3.41 -8.62 -7.33
N LEU A 39 -4.65 -8.97 -7.05
CA LEU A 39 -5.41 -8.50 -5.89
C LEU A 39 -5.23 -9.46 -4.72
N GLY A 40 -4.19 -9.22 -3.91
CA GLY A 40 -3.88 -10.04 -2.74
C GLY A 40 -4.84 -9.74 -1.58
N VAL A 41 -5.73 -10.69 -1.27
CA VAL A 41 -6.77 -10.55 -0.25
C VAL A 41 -6.90 -11.84 0.59
N ARG A 42 -7.30 -11.71 1.86
CA ARG A 42 -7.54 -12.87 2.72
C ARG A 42 -8.75 -13.69 2.27
N ARG A 43 -9.78 -13.01 1.78
CA ARG A 43 -11.04 -13.59 1.31
C ARG A 43 -11.23 -13.18 -0.15
N PRO A 44 -11.08 -14.09 -1.12
CA PRO A 44 -11.18 -13.78 -2.54
C PRO A 44 -12.49 -13.08 -2.94
N GLU A 45 -13.59 -13.45 -2.33
CA GLU A 45 -14.91 -12.84 -2.58
C GLU A 45 -14.96 -11.33 -2.26
N ALA A 46 -14.13 -10.86 -1.33
CA ALA A 46 -14.05 -9.44 -0.98
C ALA A 46 -13.37 -8.57 -2.04
N ALA A 47 -12.73 -9.17 -3.04
CA ALA A 47 -12.05 -8.43 -4.12
C ALA A 47 -12.93 -8.23 -5.36
N ALA A 48 -14.17 -8.72 -5.39
CA ALA A 48 -15.03 -8.68 -6.60
C ALA A 48 -15.23 -7.25 -7.13
N GLU A 49 -15.51 -6.30 -6.26
CA GLU A 49 -15.68 -4.89 -6.66
C GLU A 49 -14.36 -4.29 -7.18
N THR A 50 -13.25 -4.57 -6.50
CA THR A 50 -11.93 -4.08 -6.93
C THR A 50 -11.52 -4.68 -8.28
N ALA A 51 -11.81 -5.94 -8.52
CA ALA A 51 -11.57 -6.57 -9.81
C ALA A 51 -12.35 -5.86 -10.93
N GLY A 52 -13.64 -5.58 -10.68
CA GLY A 52 -14.45 -4.80 -11.60
C GLY A 52 -13.93 -3.37 -11.84
N ASP A 53 -13.37 -2.71 -10.82
CA ASP A 53 -12.76 -1.38 -10.97
C ASP A 53 -11.51 -1.43 -11.85
N VAL A 54 -10.62 -2.39 -11.62
CA VAL A 54 -9.40 -2.60 -12.42
C VAL A 54 -9.76 -2.85 -13.89
N GLU A 55 -10.74 -3.72 -14.17
CA GLU A 55 -11.17 -4.06 -15.52
C GLU A 55 -11.84 -2.88 -16.22
N ARG A 56 -12.72 -2.14 -15.52
CA ARG A 56 -13.32 -0.92 -16.07
C ARG A 56 -12.30 0.17 -16.39
N ALA A 57 -11.22 0.21 -15.64
CA ALA A 57 -10.11 1.13 -15.86
C ALA A 57 -9.20 0.71 -17.03
N GLY A 58 -9.36 -0.50 -17.59
CA GLY A 58 -8.61 -0.99 -18.74
C GLY A 58 -7.43 -1.92 -18.39
N GLY A 59 -7.29 -2.34 -17.14
CA GLY A 59 -6.32 -3.33 -16.68
C GLY A 59 -6.87 -4.76 -16.70
N THR A 60 -6.07 -5.69 -16.21
CA THR A 60 -6.47 -7.08 -15.99
C THR A 60 -6.37 -7.39 -14.50
N ALA A 61 -7.44 -7.90 -13.90
CA ALA A 61 -7.46 -8.27 -12.48
C ALA A 61 -7.22 -9.77 -12.30
N VAL A 62 -6.35 -10.11 -11.34
CA VAL A 62 -6.12 -11.49 -10.89
C VAL A 62 -6.39 -11.55 -9.39
N VAL A 63 -7.48 -12.21 -8.99
CA VAL A 63 -7.82 -12.33 -7.56
C VAL A 63 -7.01 -13.45 -6.92
N LEU A 64 -6.28 -13.14 -5.86
CA LEU A 64 -5.34 -14.04 -5.20
C LEU A 64 -5.67 -14.17 -3.71
N ARG A 65 -5.80 -15.40 -3.22
CA ARG A 65 -5.84 -15.63 -1.79
C ARG A 65 -4.45 -15.36 -1.20
N CYS A 66 -4.35 -14.33 -0.39
CA CYS A 66 -3.09 -13.88 0.18
C CYS A 66 -3.33 -13.29 1.58
N ASP A 67 -3.22 -14.12 2.60
CA ASP A 67 -3.02 -13.63 3.95
C ASP A 67 -1.52 -13.34 4.13
N VAL A 68 -1.17 -12.08 4.30
CA VAL A 68 0.23 -11.66 4.44
C VAL A 68 0.89 -12.17 5.72
N THR A 69 0.10 -12.66 6.69
CA THR A 69 0.62 -13.31 7.90
C THR A 69 0.95 -14.78 7.69
N ASP A 70 0.47 -15.38 6.61
CA ASP A 70 0.72 -16.75 6.18
C ASP A 70 1.81 -16.79 5.10
N ALA A 71 2.91 -17.51 5.38
CA ALA A 71 4.05 -17.57 4.49
C ALA A 71 3.77 -18.35 3.19
N GLU A 72 2.94 -19.38 3.28
CA GLU A 72 2.61 -20.23 2.13
C GLU A 72 1.66 -19.51 1.19
N GLN A 73 0.63 -18.83 1.73
CA GLN A 73 -0.32 -18.08 0.91
C GLN A 73 0.34 -16.88 0.21
N SER A 74 1.23 -16.15 0.90
CA SER A 74 1.93 -15.03 0.28
C SER A 74 2.90 -15.48 -0.82
N ALA A 75 3.61 -16.60 -0.62
CA ALA A 75 4.46 -17.19 -1.64
C ALA A 75 3.63 -17.69 -2.83
N ALA A 76 2.56 -18.46 -2.58
CA ALA A 76 1.68 -18.97 -3.61
C ALA A 76 1.07 -17.86 -4.49
N ALA A 77 0.68 -16.74 -3.89
CA ALA A 77 0.15 -15.60 -4.63
C ALA A 77 1.19 -14.98 -5.59
N ILE A 78 2.44 -14.86 -5.15
CA ILE A 78 3.54 -14.37 -5.99
C ILE A 78 3.83 -15.37 -7.12
N GLU A 79 4.00 -16.64 -6.79
CA GLU A 79 4.31 -17.70 -7.76
C GLU A 79 3.20 -17.87 -8.80
N GLN A 80 1.93 -17.76 -8.40
CA GLN A 80 0.81 -17.81 -9.33
C GLN A 80 0.89 -16.69 -10.36
N LEU A 81 1.11 -15.43 -9.94
CA LEU A 81 1.27 -14.30 -10.87
C LEU A 81 2.44 -14.51 -11.83
N VAL A 82 3.58 -14.99 -11.31
CA VAL A 82 4.76 -15.23 -12.15
C VAL A 82 4.52 -16.38 -13.11
N ALA A 83 3.86 -17.47 -12.68
CA ALA A 83 3.55 -18.60 -13.55
C ALA A 83 2.57 -18.23 -14.68
N GLU A 84 1.55 -17.40 -14.38
CA GLU A 84 0.53 -17.01 -15.36
C GLU A 84 1.01 -15.92 -16.32
N HIS A 85 1.88 -15.01 -15.87
CA HIS A 85 2.26 -13.81 -16.63
C HIS A 85 3.76 -13.69 -16.94
N GLY A 86 4.58 -14.62 -16.45
CA GLY A 86 6.01 -14.70 -16.75
C GLY A 86 6.88 -13.64 -16.04
N ARG A 87 6.32 -12.78 -15.19
CA ARG A 87 7.02 -11.65 -14.56
C ARG A 87 6.32 -11.13 -13.32
N LEU A 88 7.07 -10.40 -12.50
CA LEU A 88 6.54 -9.54 -11.44
C LEU A 88 7.35 -8.24 -11.45
N ASP A 89 6.71 -7.11 -11.71
CA ASP A 89 7.36 -5.80 -11.86
C ASP A 89 7.25 -4.93 -10.62
N ALA A 90 6.17 -5.11 -9.85
CA ALA A 90 6.03 -4.37 -8.60
C ALA A 90 5.26 -5.16 -7.55
N VAL A 91 5.59 -4.89 -6.30
CA VAL A 91 4.79 -5.30 -5.13
C VAL A 91 4.42 -4.06 -4.34
N VAL A 92 3.12 -3.88 -4.09
CA VAL A 92 2.58 -2.85 -3.22
C VAL A 92 2.08 -3.52 -1.94
N HIS A 93 2.85 -3.39 -0.86
CA HIS A 93 2.41 -3.88 0.44
C HIS A 93 1.56 -2.82 1.13
N ASN A 94 0.24 -2.99 1.00
CA ASN A 94 -0.77 -2.09 1.58
C ASN A 94 -1.51 -2.71 2.76
N ALA A 95 -1.57 -4.02 2.87
CA ALA A 95 -2.27 -4.70 3.96
C ALA A 95 -1.86 -4.16 5.35
N VAL A 96 -2.86 -3.92 6.19
CA VAL A 96 -2.70 -3.43 7.56
C VAL A 96 -3.51 -4.28 8.52
N SER A 97 -3.21 -4.21 9.82
CA SER A 97 -4.02 -4.80 10.89
C SER A 97 -5.45 -4.31 10.84
N GLY A 98 -6.41 -5.18 11.10
CA GLY A 98 -7.82 -4.80 11.29
C GLY A 98 -8.02 -3.80 12.44
N ARG A 99 -7.09 -3.80 13.40
CA ARG A 99 -7.09 -2.89 14.57
C ARG A 99 -6.41 -1.53 14.30
N SER A 100 -5.92 -1.26 13.08
CA SER A 100 -5.19 -0.03 12.75
C SER A 100 -5.98 1.27 12.92
N ASN A 101 -7.28 1.17 13.09
CA ASN A 101 -8.19 2.29 13.33
C ASN A 101 -8.71 2.36 14.77
N GLU A 102 -8.32 1.42 15.62
CA GLU A 102 -8.65 1.43 17.03
C GLU A 102 -7.79 2.49 17.74
N ALA A 103 -8.42 3.30 18.57
CA ALA A 103 -7.74 4.29 19.39
C ALA A 103 -7.65 3.74 20.82
N THR A 104 -6.44 3.38 21.25
CA THR A 104 -6.18 2.78 22.56
C THR A 104 -5.16 3.63 23.30
N ASP A 105 -5.47 4.06 24.51
CA ASP A 105 -4.51 4.73 25.37
C ASP A 105 -3.38 3.76 25.72
N PHE A 106 -2.13 4.24 25.75
CA PHE A 106 -0.95 3.37 25.82
C PHE A 106 -0.98 2.42 27.02
N GLU A 107 -1.44 2.87 28.17
CA GLU A 107 -1.58 2.07 29.38
C GLU A 107 -2.65 0.96 29.30
N HIS A 108 -3.51 1.00 28.29
CA HIS A 108 -4.55 0.01 28.06
C HIS A 108 -4.23 -0.91 26.86
N THR A 109 -3.08 -0.72 26.22
CA THR A 109 -2.64 -1.60 25.13
C THR A 109 -2.21 -2.97 25.68
N ASP A 110 -2.29 -4.01 24.84
CA ASP A 110 -1.89 -5.35 25.18
C ASP A 110 -0.92 -5.97 24.15
N LEU A 111 -0.31 -7.09 24.55
CA LEU A 111 0.62 -7.80 23.66
C LEU A 111 -0.06 -8.32 22.37
N GLY A 112 -1.34 -8.70 22.45
CA GLY A 112 -2.10 -9.17 21.29
C GLY A 112 -2.27 -8.07 20.23
N GLU A 113 -2.52 -6.84 20.66
CA GLU A 113 -2.56 -5.69 19.76
C GLU A 113 -1.21 -5.45 19.08
N TRP A 114 -0.13 -5.47 19.87
CA TRP A 114 1.23 -5.36 19.33
C TRP A 114 1.53 -6.47 18.29
N GLU A 115 1.26 -7.73 18.64
CA GLU A 115 1.53 -8.87 17.75
C GLU A 115 0.72 -8.80 16.46
N ASP A 116 -0.53 -8.35 16.50
CA ASP A 116 -1.35 -8.16 15.31
C ASP A 116 -0.75 -7.10 14.38
N HIS A 117 -0.43 -5.91 14.90
CA HIS A 117 0.23 -4.87 14.14
C HIS A 117 1.60 -5.31 13.58
N ALA A 118 2.43 -5.95 14.39
CA ALA A 118 3.75 -6.40 14.00
C ALA A 118 3.69 -7.49 12.91
N SER A 119 2.74 -8.42 13.03
CA SER A 119 2.58 -9.54 12.10
C SER A 119 2.17 -9.07 10.71
N VAL A 120 1.12 -8.23 10.63
CA VAL A 120 0.57 -7.76 9.35
C VAL A 120 1.46 -6.70 8.70
N THR A 121 2.18 -5.90 9.49
CA THR A 121 2.97 -4.80 8.95
C THR A 121 4.46 -5.14 8.86
N ILE A 122 5.13 -5.46 9.97
CA ILE A 122 6.59 -5.62 9.98
C ILE A 122 7.01 -6.97 9.41
N ARG A 123 6.48 -8.07 9.97
CA ARG A 123 6.83 -9.43 9.53
C ARG A 123 6.41 -9.67 8.10
N ALA A 124 5.23 -9.15 7.69
CA ALA A 124 4.77 -9.25 6.31
C ALA A 124 5.61 -8.40 5.35
N THR A 125 6.08 -7.20 5.74
CA THR A 125 7.03 -6.42 4.93
C THR A 125 8.28 -7.24 4.61
N TRP A 126 8.90 -7.83 5.63
CA TRP A 126 10.08 -8.69 5.46
C TRP A 126 9.79 -9.91 4.58
N ARG A 127 8.69 -10.62 4.85
CA ARG A 127 8.31 -11.84 4.14
C ARG A 127 8.07 -11.57 2.65
N LEU A 128 7.21 -10.61 2.33
CA LEU A 128 6.91 -10.25 0.95
C LEU A 128 8.15 -9.75 0.21
N ALA A 129 9.01 -8.97 0.89
CA ALA A 129 10.28 -8.54 0.35
C ALA A 129 11.16 -9.75 -0.03
N THR A 130 11.36 -10.68 0.89
CA THR A 130 12.18 -11.88 0.64
C THR A 130 11.61 -12.75 -0.48
N GLN A 131 10.29 -12.97 -0.50
CA GLN A 131 9.63 -13.81 -1.50
C GLN A 131 9.60 -13.17 -2.88
N SER A 132 9.45 -11.85 -2.99
CA SER A 132 9.40 -11.15 -4.27
C SER A 132 10.76 -10.77 -4.84
N TYR A 133 11.81 -10.74 -4.03
CA TYR A 133 13.14 -10.29 -4.43
C TYR A 133 13.66 -10.95 -5.73
N PRO A 134 13.65 -12.28 -5.91
CA PRO A 134 14.19 -12.90 -7.13
C PRO A 134 13.44 -12.45 -8.39
N HIS A 135 12.14 -12.27 -8.29
CA HIS A 135 11.29 -11.84 -9.39
C HIS A 135 11.45 -10.34 -9.71
N LEU A 136 11.52 -9.49 -8.68
CA LEU A 136 11.79 -8.06 -8.84
C LEU A 136 13.19 -7.80 -9.39
N ARG A 137 14.18 -8.61 -9.00
CA ARG A 137 15.52 -8.55 -9.57
C ARG A 137 15.53 -8.86 -11.06
N ALA A 138 14.77 -9.87 -11.49
CA ALA A 138 14.67 -10.24 -12.89
C ALA A 138 14.06 -9.15 -13.79
N THR A 139 13.29 -8.22 -13.22
CA THR A 139 12.59 -7.14 -13.94
C THR A 139 13.16 -5.75 -13.65
N SER A 140 14.17 -5.63 -12.76
CA SER A 140 14.60 -4.34 -12.17
C SER A 140 13.39 -3.56 -11.61
N GLY A 141 12.54 -4.25 -10.88
CA GLY A 141 11.21 -3.84 -10.47
C GLY A 141 11.17 -2.87 -9.29
N ALA A 142 9.98 -2.76 -8.67
CA ALA A 142 9.75 -1.86 -7.55
C ALA A 142 9.07 -2.55 -6.37
N TYR A 143 9.48 -2.17 -5.16
CA TYR A 143 8.82 -2.55 -3.91
C TYR A 143 8.28 -1.30 -3.23
N LEU A 144 6.94 -1.19 -3.11
CA LEU A 144 6.26 -0.03 -2.56
C LEU A 144 5.56 -0.39 -1.25
N LEU A 145 5.80 0.39 -0.21
CA LEU A 145 5.13 0.24 1.09
C LEU A 145 4.11 1.34 1.30
N MET A 146 2.88 0.98 1.69
CA MET A 146 1.91 1.94 2.20
C MET A 146 2.22 2.22 3.68
N SER A 147 2.98 3.29 3.90
CA SER A 147 3.30 3.82 5.22
C SER A 147 2.14 4.68 5.76
N SER A 148 2.43 5.59 6.65
CA SER A 148 1.46 6.54 7.21
C SER A 148 2.18 7.76 7.76
N PRO A 149 1.57 8.95 7.76
CA PRO A 149 2.04 10.09 8.54
C PRO A 149 2.21 9.76 10.03
N ALA A 150 1.42 8.83 10.57
CA ALA A 150 1.59 8.32 11.94
C ALA A 150 2.97 7.72 12.19
N GLY A 151 3.63 7.14 11.17
CA GLY A 151 5.01 6.66 11.25
C GLY A 151 6.07 7.76 11.12
N ILE A 152 5.67 9.02 10.97
CA ILE A 152 6.54 10.19 10.86
C ILE A 152 6.42 11.04 12.13
N GLU A 153 5.21 11.46 12.47
CA GLU A 153 4.92 12.39 13.56
C GLU A 153 4.43 11.68 14.84
N GLY A 154 4.07 10.40 14.74
CA GLY A 154 3.28 9.72 15.75
C GLY A 154 1.78 10.00 15.59
N SER A 155 0.96 9.16 16.20
CA SER A 155 -0.48 9.37 16.29
C SER A 155 -0.92 9.10 17.72
N GLU A 156 -1.59 10.10 18.33
CA GLU A 156 -2.18 9.96 19.64
C GLU A 156 -3.12 8.74 19.68
N ARG A 157 -3.04 7.96 20.75
CA ARG A 157 -3.83 6.73 20.97
C ARG A 157 -3.66 5.65 19.91
N ALA A 158 -2.56 5.68 19.13
CA ALA A 158 -2.20 4.63 18.17
C ALA A 158 -0.69 4.33 18.21
N PRO A 159 -0.12 3.99 19.39
CA PRO A 159 1.33 3.86 19.56
C PRO A 159 1.91 2.71 18.74
N PHE A 160 1.27 1.55 18.72
CA PHE A 160 1.76 0.40 17.96
C PHE A 160 1.66 0.59 16.46
N TYR A 161 0.54 1.18 15.98
CA TYR A 161 0.41 1.55 14.57
C TYR A 161 1.52 2.52 14.15
N SER A 162 1.77 3.55 14.95
CA SER A 162 2.85 4.51 14.69
C SER A 162 4.22 3.84 14.63
N ALA A 163 4.51 2.97 15.60
CA ALA A 163 5.78 2.23 15.68
C ALA A 163 6.00 1.33 14.45
N VAL A 164 5.00 0.54 14.03
CA VAL A 164 5.16 -0.34 12.87
C VAL A 164 5.25 0.43 11.55
N LYS A 165 4.56 1.58 11.43
CA LYS A 165 4.67 2.46 10.25
C LYS A 165 6.02 3.20 10.20
N ALA A 166 6.61 3.54 11.33
CA ALA A 166 7.98 4.05 11.41
C ALA A 166 9.01 2.97 11.02
N ALA A 167 8.82 1.72 11.48
CA ALA A 167 9.66 0.59 11.10
C ALA A 167 9.68 0.33 9.60
N GLN A 168 8.53 0.44 8.90
CA GLN A 168 8.48 0.33 7.43
C GLN A 168 9.38 1.34 6.73
N ARG A 169 9.49 2.57 7.23
CA ARG A 169 10.42 3.59 6.69
C ARG A 169 11.90 3.16 6.85
N GLY A 170 12.21 2.45 7.95
CA GLY A 170 13.52 1.82 8.15
C GLY A 170 13.81 0.78 7.06
N PHE A 171 12.86 -0.12 6.77
CA PHE A 171 12.98 -1.10 5.69
C PHE A 171 13.18 -0.43 4.33
N VAL A 172 12.41 0.61 4.00
CA VAL A 172 12.55 1.35 2.74
C VAL A 172 13.98 1.83 2.53
N ARG A 173 14.58 2.46 3.54
CA ARG A 173 15.93 3.00 3.45
C ARG A 173 17.01 1.92 3.36
N ALA A 174 16.85 0.83 4.10
CA ALA A 174 17.80 -0.28 4.10
C ALA A 174 17.75 -1.02 2.75
N LEU A 175 16.55 -1.47 2.34
CA LEU A 175 16.38 -2.23 1.10
C LEU A 175 16.71 -1.41 -0.15
N ALA A 176 16.42 -0.11 -0.16
CA ALA A 176 16.81 0.76 -1.28
C ALA A 176 18.33 0.78 -1.51
N ARG A 177 19.12 0.73 -0.45
CA ARG A 177 20.59 0.68 -0.53
C ARG A 177 21.08 -0.72 -0.92
N GLU A 178 20.47 -1.75 -0.36
CA GLU A 178 20.88 -3.15 -0.58
C GLU A 178 20.51 -3.63 -1.98
N TRP A 179 19.30 -3.31 -2.45
CA TRP A 179 18.75 -3.79 -3.72
C TRP A 179 19.02 -2.85 -4.92
N GLY A 180 19.51 -1.64 -4.64
CA GLY A 180 19.86 -0.67 -5.69
C GLY A 180 20.84 -1.21 -6.74
N PRO A 181 21.92 -1.96 -6.37
CA PRO A 181 22.81 -2.61 -7.35
C PRO A 181 22.12 -3.61 -8.29
N ASP A 182 21.00 -4.20 -7.86
CA ASP A 182 20.17 -5.11 -8.68
C ASP A 182 19.11 -4.36 -9.52
N GLY A 183 19.10 -3.02 -9.47
CA GLY A 183 18.15 -2.19 -10.18
C GLY A 183 16.76 -2.09 -9.52
N ILE A 184 16.55 -2.73 -8.36
CA ILE A 184 15.26 -2.69 -7.67
C ILE A 184 15.12 -1.38 -6.92
N ARG A 185 13.96 -0.72 -7.08
CA ARG A 185 13.64 0.52 -6.37
C ARG A 185 12.68 0.23 -5.21
N VAL A 186 12.97 0.80 -4.04
CA VAL A 186 12.17 0.61 -2.82
C VAL A 186 11.76 1.97 -2.29
N ASN A 187 10.45 2.23 -2.25
CA ASN A 187 9.89 3.50 -1.78
C ASN A 187 8.66 3.26 -0.89
N SER A 188 8.14 4.32 -0.30
CA SER A 188 6.86 4.29 0.37
C SER A 188 6.01 5.52 0.05
N VAL A 189 4.69 5.34 0.16
CA VAL A 189 3.69 6.41 0.17
C VAL A 189 3.11 6.50 1.59
N ALA A 190 2.97 7.70 2.12
CA ALA A 190 2.33 7.98 3.40
C ALA A 190 1.04 8.80 3.13
N PRO A 191 -0.10 8.13 2.90
CA PRO A 191 -1.34 8.78 2.49
C PRO A 191 -2.14 9.35 3.66
N LEU A 192 -2.87 10.44 3.40
CA LEU A 192 -4.06 10.83 4.14
C LEU A 192 -5.24 10.82 3.17
N ALA A 193 -6.02 9.74 3.18
CA ALA A 193 -7.09 9.51 2.23
C ALA A 193 -8.32 8.90 2.90
N ILE A 194 -9.44 8.96 2.20
CA ILE A 194 -10.67 8.29 2.58
C ILE A 194 -10.39 6.78 2.72
N SER A 195 -10.87 6.22 3.81
CA SER A 195 -10.76 4.81 4.11
C SER A 195 -12.09 4.33 4.72
N PRO A 196 -12.38 3.03 4.73
CA PRO A 196 -13.59 2.52 5.38
C PRO A 196 -13.76 2.99 6.83
N ALA A 197 -12.66 3.19 7.55
CA ALA A 197 -12.70 3.75 8.90
C ALA A 197 -13.11 5.22 8.92
N LEU A 198 -12.58 6.04 8.01
CA LEU A 198 -12.97 7.45 7.90
C LEU A 198 -14.40 7.60 7.36
N GLU A 199 -14.85 6.72 6.48
CA GLU A 199 -16.24 6.68 6.03
C GLU A 199 -17.18 6.36 7.19
N ASN A 200 -16.86 5.34 7.99
CA ASN A 200 -17.62 5.01 9.20
C ASN A 200 -17.61 6.18 10.21
N LEU A 201 -16.43 6.80 10.42
CA LEU A 201 -16.29 7.96 11.28
C LEU A 201 -17.13 9.16 10.80
N ALA A 202 -17.26 9.34 9.48
CA ALA A 202 -18.09 10.41 8.92
C ALA A 202 -19.57 10.22 9.22
N VAL A 203 -20.02 8.98 9.41
CA VAL A 203 -21.39 8.68 9.84
C VAL A 203 -21.55 8.82 11.35
N THR A 204 -20.58 8.34 12.14
CA THR A 204 -20.70 8.31 13.62
C THR A 204 -20.26 9.61 14.30
N GLU A 205 -19.24 10.29 13.75
CA GLU A 205 -18.64 11.50 14.31
C GLU A 205 -18.35 12.55 13.21
N PRO A 206 -19.34 13.08 12.50
CA PRO A 206 -19.11 13.97 11.34
C PRO A 206 -18.31 15.22 11.67
N GLU A 207 -18.47 15.78 12.86
CA GLU A 207 -17.70 16.94 13.33
C GLU A 207 -16.20 16.63 13.47
N ARG A 208 -15.86 15.39 13.82
CA ARG A 208 -14.47 14.96 13.91
C ARG A 208 -13.83 14.91 12.54
N VAL A 209 -14.53 14.36 11.55
CA VAL A 209 -14.07 14.35 10.15
C VAL A 209 -13.95 15.76 9.60
N ALA A 210 -14.89 16.65 9.91
CA ALA A 210 -14.81 18.06 9.54
C ALA A 210 -13.56 18.73 10.12
N ARG A 211 -13.24 18.47 11.41
CA ARG A 211 -12.01 18.99 12.03
C ARG A 211 -10.75 18.45 11.35
N ILE A 212 -10.70 17.16 11.04
CA ILE A 212 -9.56 16.56 10.32
C ILE A 212 -9.40 17.23 8.95
N THR A 213 -10.49 17.38 8.21
CA THR A 213 -10.51 18.00 6.87
C THR A 213 -10.09 19.47 6.91
N ALA A 214 -10.51 20.22 7.92
CA ALA A 214 -10.13 21.63 8.10
C ALA A 214 -8.62 21.84 8.31
N LEU A 215 -7.90 20.81 8.73
CA LEU A 215 -6.44 20.83 8.86
C LEU A 215 -5.69 20.50 7.54
N VAL A 216 -6.41 20.14 6.49
CA VAL A 216 -5.83 19.83 5.18
C VAL A 216 -5.81 21.10 4.33
N PRO A 217 -4.65 21.64 3.94
CA PRO A 217 -4.55 22.87 3.13
C PRO A 217 -5.33 22.81 1.81
N LEU A 218 -5.42 21.63 1.16
CA LEU A 218 -6.23 21.46 -0.05
C LEU A 218 -7.74 21.33 0.23
N GLY A 219 -8.18 21.47 1.49
CA GLY A 219 -9.59 21.56 1.88
C GLY A 219 -10.39 20.26 1.79
N ARG A 220 -9.75 19.13 1.52
CA ARG A 220 -10.41 17.82 1.40
C ARG A 220 -9.48 16.67 1.79
N LEU A 221 -10.06 15.55 2.14
CA LEU A 221 -9.33 14.28 2.23
C LEU A 221 -8.98 13.76 0.84
N GLY A 222 -7.90 13.00 0.74
CA GLY A 222 -7.49 12.38 -0.51
C GLY A 222 -8.44 11.26 -0.93
N ASP A 223 -8.67 11.15 -2.22
CA ASP A 223 -9.34 10.01 -2.82
C ASP A 223 -8.32 8.89 -3.10
N PRO A 224 -8.61 7.63 -2.71
CA PRO A 224 -7.67 6.52 -2.91
C PRO A 224 -7.24 6.28 -4.35
N GLU A 225 -8.15 6.40 -5.31
CA GLU A 225 -7.86 6.12 -6.72
C GLU A 225 -7.17 7.31 -7.39
N THR A 226 -7.72 8.51 -7.22
CA THR A 226 -7.31 9.67 -8.00
C THR A 226 -6.20 10.50 -7.36
N ASP A 227 -5.99 10.40 -6.03
CA ASP A 227 -4.93 11.14 -5.33
C ASP A 227 -3.78 10.22 -4.86
N ILE A 228 -4.08 8.98 -4.43
CA ILE A 228 -3.05 8.06 -3.91
C ILE A 228 -2.56 7.09 -5.00
N GLY A 229 -3.43 6.70 -5.91
CA GLY A 229 -3.11 5.84 -7.05
C GLY A 229 -1.99 6.41 -7.93
N PRO A 230 -2.11 7.64 -8.47
CA PRO A 230 -1.12 8.20 -9.39
C PRO A 230 0.31 8.24 -8.84
N PRO A 231 0.60 8.75 -7.65
CA PRO A 231 1.96 8.70 -7.09
C PRO A 231 2.45 7.26 -6.83
N SER A 232 1.55 6.32 -6.54
CA SER A 232 1.90 4.91 -6.37
C SER A 232 2.32 4.27 -7.70
N VAL A 233 1.57 4.54 -8.77
CA VAL A 233 1.90 4.13 -10.14
C VAL A 233 3.23 4.76 -10.57
N PHE A 234 3.41 6.07 -10.38
CA PHE A 234 4.67 6.77 -10.69
C PHE A 234 5.86 6.08 -10.02
N LEU A 235 5.79 5.84 -8.71
CA LEU A 235 6.89 5.22 -7.96
C LEU A 235 7.19 3.78 -8.40
N CYS A 236 6.23 3.09 -9.02
CA CYS A 236 6.42 1.74 -9.56
C CYS A 236 6.77 1.73 -11.06
N SER A 237 6.60 2.83 -11.79
CA SER A 237 6.89 2.96 -13.23
C SER A 237 8.34 3.34 -13.52
N ASP A 238 8.74 3.27 -14.79
CA ASP A 238 10.06 3.68 -15.26
C ASP A 238 10.29 5.21 -15.11
N GLU A 239 9.23 6.00 -14.96
CA GLU A 239 9.32 7.44 -14.71
C GLU A 239 10.04 7.76 -13.38
N ALA A 240 9.98 6.83 -12.43
CA ALA A 240 10.68 6.93 -11.14
C ALA A 240 12.04 6.20 -11.13
N ARG A 241 12.68 5.96 -12.29
CA ARG A 241 13.92 5.17 -12.40
C ARG A 241 15.11 5.70 -11.56
N TYR A 242 15.05 6.93 -11.11
CA TYR A 242 16.07 7.54 -10.23
C TYR A 242 15.52 7.88 -8.84
N VAL A 243 14.38 7.29 -8.45
CA VAL A 243 13.73 7.51 -7.15
C VAL A 243 13.72 6.21 -6.36
N THR A 244 14.53 6.13 -5.31
CA THR A 244 14.55 5.02 -4.36
C THR A 244 14.86 5.51 -2.95
N GLY A 245 14.44 4.78 -1.92
CA GLY A 245 14.66 5.11 -0.51
C GLY A 245 13.75 6.22 0.03
N GLN A 246 12.75 6.68 -0.73
CA GLN A 246 11.92 7.82 -0.39
C GLN A 246 10.61 7.41 0.29
N THR A 247 10.12 8.31 1.15
CA THR A 247 8.75 8.29 1.66
C THR A 247 8.03 9.52 1.12
N LEU A 248 7.10 9.30 0.19
CA LEU A 248 6.30 10.38 -0.38
C LEU A 248 5.03 10.59 0.47
N VAL A 249 4.94 11.74 1.11
CA VAL A 249 3.75 12.13 1.88
C VAL A 249 2.69 12.68 0.92
N VAL A 250 1.53 12.01 0.87
CA VAL A 250 0.39 12.39 0.01
C VAL A 250 -0.79 12.71 0.92
N SER A 251 -0.85 13.96 1.40
CA SER A 251 -1.73 14.36 2.50
C SER A 251 -2.46 15.68 2.28
N GLY A 252 -2.46 16.21 1.05
CA GLY A 252 -3.05 17.51 0.76
C GLY A 252 -2.40 18.67 1.52
N GLY A 253 -1.13 18.50 1.95
CA GLY A 253 -0.38 19.49 2.72
C GLY A 253 -0.57 19.39 4.23
N ARG A 254 -1.38 18.44 4.76
CA ARG A 254 -1.61 18.28 6.20
C ARG A 254 -0.32 17.92 6.95
N PHE A 255 0.55 17.14 6.33
CA PHE A 255 1.84 16.73 6.87
C PHE A 255 2.95 17.16 5.91
N THR A 256 3.87 18.02 6.35
CA THR A 256 4.90 18.64 5.51
C THR A 256 6.32 18.37 6.01
N GLY A 257 6.48 17.79 7.19
CA GLY A 257 7.77 17.43 7.77
C GLY A 257 8.21 16.01 7.41
N LEU A 258 9.51 15.82 7.23
CA LEU A 258 10.17 14.51 7.09
C LEU A 258 11.10 14.29 8.28
#